data_5e8378d93991aa4e6f8d00c1d01ba224
#
_entry.id   5e8378d93991aa4e6f8d00c1d01ba224
#
_cell.length_a   1.000
_cell.length_b   1.000
_cell.length_c   1.000
_cell.angle_alpha   90.00
_cell.angle_beta   90.00
_cell.angle_gamma   90.00
#
_symmetry.space_group_name_H-M   'P 1'
#
loop_
_entity.id
_entity.type
_entity.pdbx_description
1 polymer ?
#
loop_
_entity_poly.entity_id
_entity_poly.type
_entity_poly.pdbx_seq_one_letter_code
_entity_poly.pdbx_strand_id
1 'polypeptide(L)'
;MSKVLVLKSSILAGYSQSGQLTDYFIEQWREKHVADEITVRDLAANPVPVLDGELVGAMRPGDAPLTPRQQDALALSDELIAELKAHDVIVIAAPMYNFNIPTQLKNYFDLIARAGITFRYTEKGPEGLVTGKRAVVLSSRGGIHKDTPTDLIAPYLKVFLGFIGITDVNFVFAEGIAYGPEVAAKAQADAKAA
;
A
#
# COMPACT_ATOMS: atom_id res chain seq x y z
N MET A 1 -9.92 -14.87 14.21
CA MET A 1 -9.25 -13.62 14.61
C MET A 1 -8.27 -13.28 13.51
N SER A 2 -8.58 -12.26 12.74
CA SER A 2 -7.74 -11.83 11.63
C SER A 2 -6.87 -10.64 12.05
N LYS A 3 -5.73 -10.48 11.37
CA LYS A 3 -4.85 -9.33 11.54
C LYS A 3 -4.94 -8.42 10.33
N VAL A 4 -5.17 -7.14 10.54
CA VAL A 4 -5.35 -6.13 9.50
C VAL A 4 -4.21 -5.13 9.57
N LEU A 5 -3.44 -5.02 8.48
CA LEU A 5 -2.43 -3.97 8.31
C LEU A 5 -3.03 -2.82 7.49
N VAL A 6 -2.99 -1.63 8.03
CA VAL A 6 -3.46 -0.41 7.34
C VAL A 6 -2.27 0.46 7.00
N LEU A 7 -2.04 0.67 5.71
CA LEU A 7 -0.99 1.53 5.17
C LEU A 7 -1.60 2.89 4.78
N LYS A 8 -1.30 3.95 5.54
CA LYS A 8 -1.63 5.33 5.19
C LYS A 8 -0.46 5.96 4.44
N SER A 9 -0.72 6.68 3.35
CA SER A 9 0.34 7.26 2.52
C SER A 9 0.08 8.70 2.07
N SER A 10 -1.03 9.31 2.50
CA SER A 10 -1.38 10.67 2.12
C SER A 10 -0.52 11.71 2.84
N ILE A 11 0.03 12.66 2.07
CA ILE A 11 0.79 13.79 2.61
C ILE A 11 -0.10 14.93 3.15
N LEU A 12 -1.43 14.82 3.02
CA LEU A 12 -2.37 15.87 3.39
C LEU A 12 -2.84 15.79 4.86
N ALA A 13 -2.30 14.85 5.64
CA ALA A 13 -2.63 14.66 7.05
C ALA A 13 -4.16 14.67 7.32
N GLY A 14 -4.66 15.54 8.18
CA GLY A 14 -6.09 15.65 8.53
C GLY A 14 -7.02 16.05 7.36
N TYR A 15 -6.48 16.58 6.25
CA TYR A 15 -7.26 16.90 5.05
C TYR A 15 -7.33 15.75 4.04
N SER A 16 -6.76 14.61 4.37
CA SER A 16 -6.69 13.46 3.49
C SER A 16 -8.04 12.80 3.28
N GLN A 17 -8.52 12.79 2.06
CA GLN A 17 -9.77 12.10 1.68
C GLN A 17 -9.63 10.57 1.79
N SER A 18 -8.51 10.02 1.36
CA SER A 18 -8.21 8.59 1.55
C SER A 18 -7.99 8.24 3.03
N GLY A 19 -7.47 9.18 3.83
CA GLY A 19 -7.36 9.06 5.28
C GLY A 19 -8.72 8.90 5.95
N GLN A 20 -9.68 9.77 5.60
CA GLN A 20 -11.07 9.70 6.10
C GLN A 20 -11.76 8.38 5.73
N LEU A 21 -11.56 7.87 4.51
CA LEU A 21 -12.06 6.54 4.13
C LEU A 21 -11.42 5.43 4.96
N THR A 22 -10.13 5.55 5.24
CA THR A 22 -9.39 4.59 6.05
C THR A 22 -9.89 4.57 7.49
N ASP A 23 -10.12 5.75 8.08
CA ASP A 23 -10.62 5.86 9.45
C ASP A 23 -12.03 5.28 9.56
N TYR A 24 -12.90 5.55 8.58
CA TYR A 24 -14.21 4.93 8.48
C TYR A 24 -14.13 3.40 8.32
N PHE A 25 -13.24 2.90 7.48
CA PHE A 25 -13.01 1.46 7.33
C PHE A 25 -12.62 0.83 8.67
N ILE A 26 -11.69 1.45 9.41
CA ILE A 26 -11.23 0.96 10.72
C ILE A 26 -12.41 0.91 11.72
N GLU A 27 -13.25 1.94 11.77
CA GLU A 27 -14.43 1.97 12.63
C GLU A 27 -15.38 0.82 12.30
N GLN A 28 -15.77 0.68 11.02
CA GLN A 28 -16.67 -0.36 10.57
C GLN A 28 -16.10 -1.77 10.77
N TRP A 29 -14.79 -1.93 10.59
CA TRP A 29 -14.13 -3.21 10.83
C TRP A 29 -14.17 -3.59 12.31
N ARG A 30 -13.88 -2.66 13.21
CA ARG A 30 -13.92 -2.88 14.66
C ARG A 30 -15.30 -3.23 15.17
N GLU A 31 -16.35 -2.62 14.64
CA GLU A 31 -17.73 -2.92 15.00
C GLU A 31 -18.13 -4.35 14.62
N LYS A 32 -17.70 -4.82 13.46
CA LYS A 32 -18.06 -6.13 12.91
C LYS A 32 -17.13 -7.26 13.37
N HIS A 33 -15.90 -6.94 13.72
CA HIS A 33 -14.82 -7.89 14.00
C HIS A 33 -14.08 -7.52 15.29
N VAL A 34 -14.78 -7.53 16.40
CA VAL A 34 -14.29 -7.06 17.74
C VAL A 34 -13.00 -7.75 18.20
N ALA A 35 -12.77 -8.99 17.75
CA ALA A 35 -11.59 -9.78 18.15
C ALA A 35 -10.37 -9.57 17.25
N ASP A 36 -10.51 -8.84 16.12
CA ASP A 36 -9.45 -8.67 15.15
C ASP A 36 -8.46 -7.58 15.58
N GLU A 37 -7.20 -7.77 15.23
CA GLU A 37 -6.11 -6.85 15.52
C GLU A 37 -5.89 -5.92 14.31
N ILE A 38 -5.81 -4.60 14.56
CA ILE A 38 -5.55 -3.61 13.51
C ILE A 38 -4.25 -2.88 13.82
N THR A 39 -3.28 -3.02 12.92
CA THR A 39 -2.01 -2.29 12.91
C THR A 39 -2.09 -1.17 11.89
N VAL A 40 -1.73 0.06 12.27
CA VAL A 40 -1.70 1.21 11.36
C VAL A 40 -0.27 1.67 11.18
N ARG A 41 0.19 1.72 9.93
CA ARG A 41 1.47 2.30 9.53
C ARG A 41 1.22 3.54 8.67
N ASP A 42 1.60 4.69 9.18
CA ASP A 42 1.52 5.97 8.45
C ASP A 42 2.87 6.26 7.78
N LEU A 43 2.93 6.04 6.47
CA LEU A 43 4.12 6.22 5.64
C LEU A 43 4.43 7.70 5.36
N ALA A 44 3.48 8.61 5.60
CA ALA A 44 3.73 10.04 5.47
C ALA A 44 4.32 10.61 6.77
N ALA A 45 3.85 10.14 7.92
CA ALA A 45 4.39 10.53 9.23
C ALA A 45 5.77 9.87 9.51
N ASN A 46 5.95 8.63 9.07
CA ASN A 46 7.19 7.85 9.23
C ASN A 46 7.68 7.35 7.87
N PRO A 47 8.33 8.23 7.07
CA PRO A 47 8.72 7.90 5.72
C PRO A 47 9.77 6.80 5.65
N VAL A 48 9.59 5.91 4.70
CA VAL A 48 10.56 4.88 4.32
C VAL A 48 11.61 5.52 3.40
N PRO A 49 12.91 5.20 3.54
CA PRO A 49 13.95 5.78 2.69
C PRO A 49 13.72 5.44 1.21
N VAL A 50 14.15 6.36 0.34
CA VAL A 50 14.16 6.13 -1.11
C VAL A 50 15.20 5.07 -1.43
N LEU A 51 14.81 4.07 -2.23
CA LEU A 51 15.74 3.07 -2.76
C LEU A 51 16.65 3.74 -3.82
N ASP A 52 17.91 3.94 -3.46
CA ASP A 52 18.96 4.47 -4.32
C ASP A 52 20.03 3.42 -4.66
N GLY A 53 21.07 3.85 -5.39
CA GLY A 53 22.14 2.96 -5.82
C GLY A 53 22.94 2.32 -4.67
N GLU A 54 23.02 2.96 -3.51
CA GLU A 54 23.64 2.38 -2.32
C GLU A 54 22.70 1.33 -1.69
N LEU A 55 21.44 1.67 -1.46
CA LEU A 55 20.50 0.80 -0.76
C LEU A 55 20.10 -0.43 -1.58
N VAL A 56 20.07 -0.35 -2.91
CA VAL A 56 19.78 -1.53 -3.75
C VAL A 56 20.81 -2.64 -3.54
N GLY A 57 22.06 -2.29 -3.20
CA GLY A 57 23.11 -3.24 -2.84
C GLY A 57 22.79 -4.06 -1.59
N ALA A 58 22.13 -3.44 -0.59
CA ALA A 58 21.70 -4.13 0.63
C ALA A 58 20.54 -5.10 0.38
N MET A 59 19.67 -4.82 -0.60
CA MET A 59 18.52 -5.67 -0.94
C MET A 59 18.93 -6.92 -1.74
N ARG A 60 20.18 -7.00 -2.19
CA ARG A 60 20.76 -8.15 -2.91
C ARG A 60 21.96 -8.65 -2.11
N PRO A 61 21.85 -9.82 -1.44
CA PRO A 61 22.97 -10.36 -0.68
C PRO A 61 24.22 -10.49 -1.56
N GLY A 62 25.34 -10.02 -1.04
CA GLY A 62 26.66 -10.12 -1.65
C GLY A 62 27.72 -10.35 -0.55
N ASP A 63 28.97 -10.61 -0.95
CA ASP A 63 30.07 -10.90 0.00
C ASP A 63 30.67 -9.65 0.64
N ALA A 64 30.35 -8.45 0.14
CA ALA A 64 30.88 -7.20 0.66
C ALA A 64 30.21 -6.80 1.99
N PRO A 65 30.96 -6.27 2.96
CA PRO A 65 30.38 -5.73 4.18
C PRO A 65 29.41 -4.57 3.89
N LEU A 66 28.28 -4.58 4.56
CA LEU A 66 27.27 -3.52 4.41
C LEU A 66 27.72 -2.25 5.17
N THR A 67 27.45 -1.09 4.59
CA THR A 67 27.57 0.19 5.29
C THR A 67 26.52 0.30 6.41
N PRO A 68 26.70 1.17 7.42
CA PRO A 68 25.67 1.38 8.46
C PRO A 68 24.30 1.73 7.86
N ARG A 69 24.25 2.59 6.85
CA ARG A 69 23.01 2.98 6.17
C ARG A 69 22.34 1.78 5.47
N GLN A 70 23.13 0.90 4.87
CA GLN A 70 22.64 -0.34 4.27
C GLN A 70 22.12 -1.32 5.32
N GLN A 71 22.79 -1.43 6.46
CA GLN A 71 22.33 -2.29 7.59
C GLN A 71 20.98 -1.81 8.13
N ASP A 72 20.83 -0.51 8.35
CA ASP A 72 19.57 0.10 8.82
C ASP A 72 18.43 -0.12 7.82
N ALA A 73 18.70 0.09 6.52
CA ALA A 73 17.69 -0.11 5.48
C ALA A 73 17.28 -1.58 5.34
N LEU A 74 18.23 -2.50 5.49
CA LEU A 74 17.96 -3.94 5.45
C LEU A 74 17.12 -4.37 6.66
N ALA A 75 17.46 -3.90 7.86
CA ALA A 75 16.70 -4.16 9.08
C ALA A 75 15.26 -3.62 8.96
N LEU A 76 15.09 -2.41 8.44
CA LEU A 76 13.77 -1.85 8.18
C LEU A 76 12.99 -2.69 7.15
N SER A 77 13.63 -3.11 6.06
CA SER A 77 13.01 -3.98 5.06
C SER A 77 12.54 -5.30 5.69
N ASP A 78 13.36 -5.91 6.54
CA ASP A 78 13.00 -7.14 7.26
C ASP A 78 11.78 -6.92 8.18
N GLU A 79 11.74 -5.81 8.92
CA GLU A 79 10.59 -5.41 9.75
C GLU A 79 9.31 -5.26 8.91
N LEU A 80 9.37 -4.47 7.82
CA LEU A 80 8.23 -4.22 6.95
C LEU A 80 7.68 -5.50 6.31
N ILE A 81 8.56 -6.41 5.89
CA ILE A 81 8.18 -7.70 5.31
C ILE A 81 7.58 -8.62 6.37
N ALA A 82 8.17 -8.67 7.56
CA ALA A 82 7.64 -9.47 8.68
C ALA A 82 6.23 -8.98 9.07
N GLU A 83 6.04 -7.66 9.17
CA GLU A 83 4.74 -7.03 9.42
C GLU A 83 3.73 -7.41 8.33
N LEU A 84 4.09 -7.24 7.05
CA LEU A 84 3.22 -7.61 5.92
C LEU A 84 2.82 -9.09 5.97
N LYS A 85 3.78 -9.97 6.24
CA LYS A 85 3.53 -11.42 6.33
C LYS A 85 2.67 -11.83 7.52
N ALA A 86 2.74 -11.10 8.62
CA ALA A 86 2.00 -11.39 9.85
C ALA A 86 0.50 -11.03 9.76
N HIS A 87 0.06 -10.27 8.74
CA HIS A 87 -1.31 -9.80 8.59
C HIS A 87 -2.03 -10.53 7.47
N ASP A 88 -3.35 -10.72 7.64
CA ASP A 88 -4.22 -11.45 6.69
C ASP A 88 -4.86 -10.51 5.67
N VAL A 89 -5.18 -9.30 6.12
CA VAL A 89 -5.83 -8.25 5.32
C VAL A 89 -4.94 -7.02 5.26
N ILE A 90 -4.70 -6.52 4.04
CA ILE A 90 -3.87 -5.34 3.81
C ILE A 90 -4.75 -4.23 3.26
N VAL A 91 -4.94 -3.16 4.03
CA VAL A 91 -5.69 -1.97 3.60
C VAL A 91 -4.70 -0.91 3.16
N ILE A 92 -4.85 -0.42 1.94
CA ILE A 92 -3.91 0.54 1.33
C ILE A 92 -4.65 1.83 0.99
N ALA A 93 -4.39 2.90 1.75
CA ALA A 93 -4.81 4.24 1.38
C ALA A 93 -3.90 4.75 0.25
N ALA A 94 -4.42 4.83 -0.97
CA ALA A 94 -3.68 5.23 -2.16
C ALA A 94 -4.34 6.43 -2.85
N PRO A 95 -4.17 7.66 -2.33
CA PRO A 95 -4.62 8.84 -3.03
C PRO A 95 -3.85 9.03 -4.34
N MET A 96 -4.50 9.63 -5.35
CA MET A 96 -3.85 9.94 -6.60
C MET A 96 -3.15 11.30 -6.52
N TYR A 97 -1.83 11.30 -6.69
CA TYR A 97 -1.03 12.49 -6.89
C TYR A 97 -0.37 12.43 -8.26
N ASN A 98 -0.71 13.39 -9.14
CA ASN A 98 -0.17 13.44 -10.50
C ASN A 98 -0.28 12.09 -11.24
N PHE A 99 -1.48 11.50 -11.23
CA PHE A 99 -1.82 10.21 -11.86
C PHE A 99 -1.17 8.96 -11.25
N ASN A 100 -0.46 9.08 -10.12
CA ASN A 100 0.22 7.95 -9.51
C ASN A 100 -0.03 7.86 -8.00
N ILE A 101 0.45 6.78 -7.39
CA ILE A 101 0.48 6.61 -5.94
C ILE A 101 1.46 7.60 -5.30
N PRO A 102 1.30 7.93 -4.00
CA PRO A 102 2.28 8.74 -3.28
C PRO A 102 3.68 8.11 -3.28
N THR A 103 4.71 8.95 -3.34
CA THR A 103 6.11 8.50 -3.28
C THR A 103 6.38 7.67 -2.03
N GLN A 104 5.78 8.00 -0.91
CA GLN A 104 5.90 7.26 0.35
C GLN A 104 5.44 5.81 0.22
N LEU A 105 4.34 5.58 -0.48
CA LEU A 105 3.83 4.23 -0.75
C LEU A 105 4.75 3.49 -1.73
N LYS A 106 5.27 4.18 -2.75
CA LYS A 106 6.25 3.61 -3.68
C LYS A 106 7.53 3.19 -2.96
N ASN A 107 8.07 4.03 -2.07
CA ASN A 107 9.24 3.70 -1.28
C ASN A 107 9.02 2.44 -0.41
N TYR A 108 7.84 2.31 0.22
CA TYR A 108 7.47 1.12 0.97
C TYR A 108 7.51 -0.12 0.06
N PHE A 109 6.91 -0.05 -1.13
CA PHE A 109 6.90 -1.16 -2.08
C PHE A 109 8.32 -1.54 -2.54
N ASP A 110 9.19 -0.57 -2.76
CA ASP A 110 10.57 -0.83 -3.16
C ASP A 110 11.37 -1.56 -2.08
N LEU A 111 11.11 -1.27 -0.79
CA LEU A 111 11.80 -1.95 0.29
C LEU A 111 11.26 -3.36 0.58
N ILE A 112 9.99 -3.63 0.31
CA ILE A 112 9.42 -4.97 0.53
C ILE A 112 9.59 -5.91 -0.68
N ALA A 113 9.92 -5.40 -1.85
CA ALA A 113 10.12 -6.20 -3.06
C ALA A 113 11.52 -6.84 -3.05
N ARG A 114 11.67 -7.97 -2.35
CA ARG A 114 12.96 -8.66 -2.19
C ARG A 114 12.93 -10.07 -2.79
N ALA A 115 13.86 -10.31 -3.70
CA ALA A 115 14.05 -11.60 -4.33
C ALA A 115 14.39 -12.69 -3.31
N GLY A 116 13.74 -13.83 -3.39
CA GLY A 116 13.87 -14.95 -2.45
C GLY A 116 13.07 -14.79 -1.16
N ILE A 117 12.43 -13.62 -0.91
CA ILE A 117 11.70 -13.35 0.35
C ILE A 117 10.23 -13.03 0.10
N THR A 118 9.92 -12.10 -0.82
CA THR A 118 8.54 -11.74 -1.19
C THR A 118 8.16 -12.16 -2.60
N PHE A 119 9.13 -12.44 -3.43
CA PHE A 119 8.96 -13.06 -4.75
C PHE A 119 10.22 -13.86 -5.11
N ARG A 120 10.13 -14.72 -6.11
CA ARG A 120 11.28 -15.41 -6.72
C ARG A 120 11.11 -15.55 -8.23
N TYR A 121 12.22 -15.67 -8.94
CA TYR A 121 12.19 -16.02 -10.36
C TYR A 121 12.24 -17.53 -10.52
N THR A 122 11.39 -18.07 -11.40
CA THR A 122 11.34 -19.48 -11.78
C THR A 122 11.47 -19.60 -13.29
N GLU A 123 11.64 -20.82 -13.80
CA GLU A 123 11.63 -21.07 -15.24
C GLU A 123 10.31 -20.69 -15.92
N LYS A 124 9.22 -20.59 -15.15
CA LYS A 124 7.89 -20.18 -15.63
C LYS A 124 7.61 -18.69 -15.46
N GLY A 125 8.58 -17.93 -14.97
CA GLY A 125 8.44 -16.50 -14.66
C GLY A 125 8.48 -16.19 -13.16
N PRO A 126 8.15 -14.94 -12.75
CA PRO A 126 8.14 -14.55 -11.36
C PRO A 126 6.99 -15.25 -10.59
N GLU A 127 7.27 -15.63 -9.36
CA GLU A 127 6.33 -16.23 -8.42
C GLU A 127 6.33 -15.42 -7.13
N GLY A 128 5.15 -14.96 -6.69
CA GLY A 128 4.99 -14.24 -5.43
C GLY A 128 4.95 -15.18 -4.23
N LEU A 129 5.58 -14.77 -3.14
CA LEU A 129 5.74 -15.57 -1.91
C LEU A 129 4.89 -15.06 -0.74
N VAL A 130 4.19 -13.93 -0.90
CA VAL A 130 3.27 -13.34 0.10
C VAL A 130 1.85 -13.76 -0.24
N THR A 131 1.52 -15.03 -0.05
CA THR A 131 0.24 -15.63 -0.44
C THR A 131 -0.77 -15.70 0.70
N GLY A 132 -2.04 -16.02 0.38
CA GLY A 132 -3.11 -16.24 1.37
C GLY A 132 -3.63 -14.94 1.99
N LYS A 133 -3.39 -13.79 1.36
CA LYS A 133 -3.82 -12.48 1.84
C LYS A 133 -4.77 -11.84 0.84
N ARG A 134 -5.61 -10.92 1.34
CA ARG A 134 -6.38 -10.02 0.48
C ARG A 134 -5.98 -8.57 0.72
N ALA A 135 -6.11 -7.75 -0.30
CA ALA A 135 -5.88 -6.32 -0.22
C ALA A 135 -7.18 -5.54 -0.51
N VAL A 136 -7.38 -4.44 0.23
CA VAL A 136 -8.41 -3.44 -0.02
C VAL A 136 -7.72 -2.11 -0.27
N VAL A 137 -7.89 -1.56 -1.46
CA VAL A 137 -7.29 -0.29 -1.86
C VAL A 137 -8.34 0.81 -1.77
N LEU A 138 -8.11 1.80 -0.92
CA LEU A 138 -8.95 2.98 -0.75
C LEU A 138 -8.30 4.15 -1.50
N SER A 139 -8.80 4.46 -2.70
CA SER A 139 -8.20 5.45 -3.59
C SER A 139 -9.08 6.68 -3.73
N SER A 140 -8.56 7.84 -3.31
CA SER A 140 -9.19 9.14 -3.52
C SER A 140 -8.55 9.86 -4.71
N ARG A 141 -9.38 10.51 -5.54
CA ARG A 141 -8.93 11.13 -6.80
C ARG A 141 -9.65 12.46 -7.04
N GLY A 142 -8.91 13.47 -7.45
CA GLY A 142 -9.47 14.78 -7.80
C GLY A 142 -10.41 14.72 -9.01
N GLY A 143 -10.00 14.01 -10.05
CA GLY A 143 -10.79 13.74 -11.26
C GLY A 143 -11.51 12.41 -11.23
N ILE A 144 -12.12 12.03 -12.37
CA ILE A 144 -12.74 10.72 -12.61
C ILE A 144 -11.81 9.95 -13.55
N HIS A 145 -11.22 8.87 -13.06
CA HIS A 145 -10.18 8.12 -13.76
C HIS A 145 -10.46 6.63 -13.89
N LYS A 146 -11.37 6.09 -13.07
CA LYS A 146 -11.73 4.67 -13.10
C LYS A 146 -12.13 4.24 -14.51
N ASP A 147 -11.56 3.12 -14.96
CA ASP A 147 -11.81 2.52 -16.29
C ASP A 147 -11.42 3.44 -17.47
N THR A 148 -10.55 4.42 -17.26
CA THR A 148 -9.99 5.28 -18.30
C THR A 148 -8.48 5.06 -18.48
N PRO A 149 -7.88 5.51 -19.60
CA PRO A 149 -6.42 5.42 -19.79
C PRO A 149 -5.60 6.21 -18.78
N THR A 150 -6.20 7.12 -18.01
CA THR A 150 -5.54 7.90 -16.96
C THR A 150 -5.57 7.22 -15.59
N ASP A 151 -6.23 6.05 -15.46
CA ASP A 151 -6.10 5.22 -14.26
C ASP A 151 -4.81 4.41 -14.29
N LEU A 152 -3.74 5.01 -13.80
CA LEU A 152 -2.45 4.33 -13.66
C LEU A 152 -2.28 3.63 -12.31
N ILE A 153 -3.11 3.94 -11.32
CA ILE A 153 -2.99 3.40 -9.96
C ILE A 153 -3.52 1.97 -9.87
N ALA A 154 -4.74 1.72 -10.32
CA ALA A 154 -5.34 0.39 -10.18
C ALA A 154 -4.57 -0.69 -10.96
N PRO A 155 -4.16 -0.48 -12.23
CA PRO A 155 -3.31 -1.42 -12.94
C PRO A 155 -1.95 -1.64 -12.26
N TYR A 156 -1.29 -0.55 -11.82
CA TYR A 156 -0.01 -0.64 -11.14
C TYR A 156 -0.09 -1.48 -9.86
N LEU A 157 -1.07 -1.19 -8.99
CA LEU A 157 -1.23 -1.91 -7.73
C LEU A 157 -1.59 -3.39 -7.95
N LYS A 158 -2.43 -3.71 -8.94
CA LYS A 158 -2.73 -5.09 -9.32
C LYS A 158 -1.46 -5.85 -9.74
N VAL A 159 -0.64 -5.21 -10.58
CA VAL A 159 0.62 -5.80 -11.06
C VAL A 159 1.59 -6.00 -9.89
N PHE A 160 1.82 -4.96 -9.07
CA PHE A 160 2.77 -5.04 -7.97
C PHE A 160 2.35 -6.06 -6.89
N LEU A 161 1.09 -5.99 -6.44
CA LEU A 161 0.56 -6.89 -5.41
C LEU A 161 0.55 -8.35 -5.92
N GLY A 162 0.13 -8.56 -7.17
CA GLY A 162 0.20 -9.88 -7.82
C GLY A 162 1.63 -10.40 -7.94
N PHE A 163 2.60 -9.53 -8.26
CA PHE A 163 4.01 -9.88 -8.33
C PHE A 163 4.56 -10.42 -7.01
N ILE A 164 4.16 -9.87 -5.88
CA ILE A 164 4.55 -10.39 -4.56
C ILE A 164 3.63 -11.52 -4.04
N GLY A 165 2.51 -11.85 -4.73
CA GLY A 165 1.65 -12.98 -4.40
C GLY A 165 0.27 -12.64 -3.83
N ILE A 166 -0.09 -11.35 -3.71
CA ILE A 166 -1.41 -10.89 -3.26
C ILE A 166 -2.30 -10.68 -4.49
N THR A 167 -3.17 -11.64 -4.80
CA THR A 167 -4.00 -11.64 -6.01
C THR A 167 -5.46 -11.26 -5.76
N ASP A 168 -5.96 -11.42 -4.52
CA ASP A 168 -7.28 -10.92 -4.13
C ASP A 168 -7.18 -9.44 -3.77
N VAL A 169 -7.48 -8.57 -4.73
CA VAL A 169 -7.34 -7.11 -4.60
C VAL A 169 -8.65 -6.42 -4.95
N ASN A 170 -9.27 -5.79 -3.97
CA ASN A 170 -10.49 -5.03 -4.10
C ASN A 170 -10.20 -3.52 -4.06
N PHE A 171 -10.89 -2.75 -4.90
CA PHE A 171 -10.71 -1.30 -4.98
C PHE A 171 -11.99 -0.56 -4.61
N VAL A 172 -11.85 0.44 -3.75
CA VAL A 172 -12.88 1.41 -3.42
C VAL A 172 -12.39 2.79 -3.87
N PHE A 173 -13.20 3.48 -4.66
CA PHE A 173 -12.84 4.76 -5.26
C PHE A 173 -13.72 5.90 -4.74
N ALA A 174 -13.09 7.01 -4.34
CA ALA A 174 -13.74 8.30 -4.18
C ALA A 174 -13.19 9.25 -5.25
N GLU A 175 -13.95 9.48 -6.31
CA GLU A 175 -13.50 10.22 -7.50
C GLU A 175 -14.26 11.54 -7.68
N GLY A 176 -13.67 12.47 -8.45
CA GLY A 176 -14.28 13.78 -8.72
C GLY A 176 -14.23 14.75 -7.53
N ILE A 177 -13.36 14.50 -6.57
CA ILE A 177 -13.27 15.29 -5.32
C ILE A 177 -12.95 16.77 -5.60
N ALA A 178 -12.26 17.08 -6.70
CA ALA A 178 -11.95 18.45 -7.09
C ALA A 178 -13.11 19.17 -7.84
N TYR A 179 -14.22 18.48 -8.12
CA TYR A 179 -15.35 19.06 -8.89
C TYR A 179 -16.37 19.82 -8.02
N GLY A 180 -16.06 20.01 -6.75
CA GLY A 180 -16.85 20.80 -5.81
C GLY A 180 -17.31 20.00 -4.58
N PRO A 181 -17.76 20.69 -3.55
CA PRO A 181 -18.03 20.07 -2.24
C PRO A 181 -19.18 19.05 -2.28
N GLU A 182 -20.20 19.25 -3.08
CA GLU A 182 -21.32 18.29 -3.23
C GLU A 182 -20.88 17.00 -3.92
N VAL A 183 -20.05 17.13 -4.98
CA VAL A 183 -19.48 15.96 -5.68
C VAL A 183 -18.53 15.19 -4.75
N ALA A 184 -17.69 15.91 -4.02
CA ALA A 184 -16.78 15.30 -3.05
C ALA A 184 -17.54 14.55 -1.92
N ALA A 185 -18.59 15.16 -1.39
CA ALA A 185 -19.43 14.54 -0.35
C ALA A 185 -20.12 13.28 -0.86
N LYS A 186 -20.66 13.34 -2.09
CA LYS A 186 -21.27 12.16 -2.73
C LYS A 186 -20.25 11.06 -2.96
N ALA A 187 -19.08 11.39 -3.51
CA ALA A 187 -18.01 10.42 -3.75
C ALA A 187 -17.55 9.71 -2.48
N GLN A 188 -17.44 10.44 -1.36
CA GLN A 188 -17.14 9.88 -0.06
C GLN A 188 -18.27 8.95 0.45
N ALA A 189 -19.53 9.36 0.30
CA ALA A 189 -20.67 8.55 0.71
C ALA A 189 -20.76 7.25 -0.09
N ASP A 190 -20.60 7.30 -1.41
CA ASP A 190 -20.62 6.14 -2.30
C ASP A 190 -19.45 5.18 -1.96
N ALA A 191 -18.26 5.72 -1.70
CA ALA A 191 -17.10 4.92 -1.32
C ALA A 191 -17.25 4.24 0.06
N LYS A 192 -17.96 4.88 1.00
CA LYS A 192 -18.27 4.29 2.32
C LYS A 192 -19.35 3.20 2.25
N ALA A 193 -20.18 3.22 1.22
CA ALA A 193 -21.23 2.22 1.02
C ALA A 193 -20.75 0.98 0.24
N ALA A 194 -19.59 1.07 -0.41
CA ALA A 194 -19.02 -0.01 -1.22
C ALA A 194 -18.28 -1.05 -0.38
#